data_974cce795e672066d1d222e6de181e3f
#
_entry.id   974cce795e672066d1d222e6de181e3f
#
_cell.length_a   1.000
_cell.length_b   1.000
_cell.length_c   1.000
_cell.angle_alpha   90.00
_cell.angle_beta   90.00
_cell.angle_gamma   90.00
#
_symmetry.space_group_name_H-M   'P 1'
#
loop_
_entity.id
_entity.type
_entity.pdbx_description
1 polymer ?
#
loop_
_entity_poly.entity_id
_entity_poly.type
_entity_poly.pdbx_seq_one_letter_code
_entity_poly.pdbx_strand_id
1 'polypeptide(L)'
;ELDPVASLPTPEECESRIATIQETRKINFEPGSANIDASGSEIMDDIAEILKQCGEITMEIGGHTDSQGREVMNQQLSQARAQTVLNELRMRRVLTASITAVGYGETQPIEDNGTEEGREANRRIEFRVIKPVEIVEEQTTLESLEGSSEEQSDTEEADGQADEGAEGSGDEAGEAEEGAADAA
;
A
#
# COMPACT_ATOMS: atom_id res chain seq x y z
N GLU A 1 36.38 31.62 -4.59
CA GLU A 1 36.07 30.35 -3.96
C GLU A 1 34.59 30.13 -4.21
N LEU A 2 34.26 29.13 -5.05
CA LEU A 2 32.88 28.70 -5.25
C LEU A 2 32.54 27.82 -4.05
N ASP A 3 31.55 28.24 -3.26
CA ASP A 3 31.02 27.43 -2.20
C ASP A 3 30.65 26.03 -2.76
N PRO A 4 31.00 24.94 -2.07
CA PRO A 4 30.61 23.62 -2.53
C PRO A 4 29.08 23.60 -2.64
N VAL A 5 28.57 23.31 -3.84
CA VAL A 5 27.15 23.12 -4.07
C VAL A 5 26.70 22.06 -3.08
N ALA A 6 25.89 22.45 -2.10
CA ALA A 6 25.34 21.50 -1.14
C ALA A 6 24.61 20.43 -1.94
N SER A 7 25.12 19.20 -1.90
CA SER A 7 24.46 18.06 -2.54
C SER A 7 23.07 17.88 -1.90
N LEU A 8 22.07 17.61 -2.73
CA LEU A 8 20.74 17.26 -2.22
C LEU A 8 20.88 16.02 -1.30
N PRO A 9 20.10 15.96 -0.21
CA PRO A 9 20.08 14.79 0.64
C PRO A 9 19.72 13.53 -0.16
N THR A 10 20.32 12.40 0.22
CA THR A 10 19.96 11.12 -0.40
C THR A 10 18.54 10.68 0.03
N PRO A 11 17.87 9.82 -0.73
CA PRO A 11 16.58 9.26 -0.32
C PRO A 11 16.60 8.63 1.08
N GLU A 12 17.66 7.93 1.43
CA GLU A 12 17.84 7.28 2.74
C GLU A 12 18.04 8.32 3.87
N GLU A 13 18.75 9.41 3.60
CA GLU A 13 18.88 10.50 4.55
C GLU A 13 17.52 11.17 4.80
N CYS A 14 16.70 11.29 3.78
CA CYS A 14 15.35 11.84 3.89
C CYS A 14 14.44 10.93 4.72
N GLU A 15 14.44 9.62 4.45
CA GLU A 15 13.71 8.63 5.24
C GLU A 15 14.13 8.68 6.72
N SER A 16 15.43 8.69 6.99
CA SER A 16 15.98 8.76 8.34
C SER A 16 15.57 10.04 9.09
N ARG A 17 15.56 11.18 8.42
CA ARG A 17 15.11 12.47 9.01
C ARG A 17 13.63 12.44 9.35
N ILE A 18 12.79 11.86 8.49
CA ILE A 18 11.36 11.69 8.75
C ILE A 18 11.15 10.73 9.92
N ALA A 19 11.84 9.58 9.94
CA ALA A 19 11.77 8.61 11.02
C ALA A 19 12.12 9.24 12.38
N THR A 20 13.16 10.08 12.44
CA THR A 20 13.55 10.80 13.65
C THR A 20 12.43 11.71 14.18
N ILE A 21 11.68 12.38 13.30
CA ILE A 21 10.51 13.16 13.71
C ILE A 21 9.43 12.24 14.29
N GLN A 22 9.17 11.11 13.63
CA GLN A 22 8.13 10.16 14.02
C GLN A 22 8.45 9.39 15.31
N GLU A 23 9.71 9.22 15.70
CA GLU A 23 10.12 8.67 16.99
C GLU A 23 9.69 9.55 18.16
N THR A 24 9.67 10.86 17.98
CA THR A 24 9.35 11.83 19.02
C THR A 24 7.90 12.32 18.96
N ARG A 25 7.30 12.34 17.79
CA ARG A 25 5.96 12.87 17.52
C ARG A 25 5.25 12.02 16.48
N LYS A 26 3.98 11.65 16.73
CA LYS A 26 3.16 10.89 15.79
C LYS A 26 2.20 11.79 15.04
N ILE A 27 1.89 11.43 13.79
CA ILE A 27 0.78 12.03 13.05
C ILE A 27 -0.52 11.52 13.66
N ASN A 28 -1.18 12.37 14.44
CA ASN A 28 -2.42 12.02 15.10
C ASN A 28 -3.64 12.34 14.22
N PHE A 29 -4.65 11.50 14.37
CA PHE A 29 -5.93 11.64 13.70
C PHE A 29 -7.04 11.78 14.72
N GLU A 30 -8.13 12.42 14.33
CA GLU A 30 -9.35 12.41 15.12
C GLU A 30 -9.82 10.97 15.38
N PRO A 31 -10.41 10.67 16.55
CA PRO A 31 -10.87 9.32 16.89
C PRO A 31 -11.78 8.72 15.82
N GLY A 32 -11.44 7.51 15.34
CA GLY A 32 -12.21 6.80 14.32
C GLY A 32 -12.26 7.46 12.94
N SER A 33 -11.44 8.49 12.70
CA SER A 33 -11.43 9.30 11.49
C SER A 33 -10.09 9.18 10.75
N ALA A 34 -10.09 9.62 9.50
CA ALA A 34 -8.89 9.85 8.70
C ALA A 34 -8.49 11.34 8.66
N ASN A 35 -9.16 12.21 9.41
CA ASN A 35 -8.79 13.61 9.51
C ASN A 35 -7.61 13.77 10.46
N ILE A 36 -6.58 14.46 10.01
CA ILE A 36 -5.43 14.80 10.83
C ILE A 36 -5.84 15.89 11.82
N ASP A 37 -5.48 15.72 13.10
CA ASP A 37 -5.73 16.73 14.11
C ASP A 37 -4.71 17.91 14.04
N ALA A 38 -4.87 18.90 14.89
CA ALA A 38 -4.01 20.09 14.89
C ALA A 38 -2.54 19.75 15.16
N SER A 39 -2.27 18.78 16.06
CA SER A 39 -0.91 18.34 16.40
C SER A 39 -0.26 17.57 15.23
N GLY A 40 -1.04 16.74 14.54
CA GLY A 40 -0.60 16.03 13.34
C GLY A 40 -0.30 16.99 12.19
N SER A 41 -1.04 18.10 12.08
CA SER A 41 -0.81 19.12 11.03
C SER A 41 0.57 19.78 11.16
N GLU A 42 1.02 20.07 12.37
CA GLU A 42 2.36 20.64 12.61
C GLU A 42 3.48 19.68 12.19
N ILE A 43 3.29 18.39 12.47
CA ILE A 43 4.24 17.34 12.04
C ILE A 43 4.27 17.24 10.52
N MET A 44 3.13 17.36 9.86
CA MET A 44 3.05 17.37 8.40
C MET A 44 3.80 18.55 7.77
N ASP A 45 3.85 19.70 8.44
CA ASP A 45 4.64 20.85 7.99
C ASP A 45 6.14 20.53 8.01
N ASP A 46 6.63 19.94 9.11
CA ASP A 46 8.03 19.54 9.26
C ASP A 46 8.43 18.47 8.22
N ILE A 47 7.58 17.45 8.03
CA ILE A 47 7.81 16.40 7.04
C ILE A 47 7.81 16.97 5.62
N ALA A 48 6.89 17.86 5.31
CA ALA A 48 6.82 18.51 4.00
C ALA A 48 8.09 19.34 3.72
N GLU A 49 8.64 20.01 4.73
CA GLU A 49 9.90 20.75 4.60
C GLU A 49 11.08 19.83 4.27
N ILE A 50 11.17 18.67 4.92
CA ILE A 50 12.19 17.66 4.60
C ILE A 50 12.03 17.20 3.16
N LEU A 51 10.82 16.79 2.77
CA LEU A 51 10.55 16.23 1.44
C LEU A 51 10.82 17.24 0.31
N LYS A 52 10.58 18.53 0.52
CA LYS A 52 10.93 19.58 -0.43
C LYS A 52 12.43 19.71 -0.67
N GLN A 53 13.25 19.39 0.34
CA GLN A 53 14.71 19.42 0.24
C GLN A 53 15.27 18.16 -0.44
N CYS A 54 14.52 17.07 -0.45
CA CYS A 54 14.95 15.77 -0.95
C CYS A 54 14.82 15.60 -2.47
N GLY A 55 14.12 16.52 -3.13
CA GLY A 55 13.83 16.38 -4.55
C GLY A 55 12.78 15.31 -4.84
N GLU A 56 12.91 14.65 -5.99
CA GLU A 56 11.99 13.59 -6.40
C GLU A 56 12.47 12.24 -5.83
N ILE A 57 11.66 11.66 -4.96
CA ILE A 57 11.92 10.34 -4.36
C ILE A 57 10.73 9.42 -4.56
N THR A 58 11.00 8.15 -4.80
CA THR A 58 9.97 7.11 -4.80
C THR A 58 9.74 6.64 -3.38
N MET A 59 8.52 6.83 -2.88
CA MET A 59 8.18 6.58 -1.48
C MET A 59 6.79 5.96 -1.34
N GLU A 60 6.63 5.15 -0.33
CA GLU A 60 5.34 4.64 0.12
C GLU A 60 4.98 5.25 1.47
N ILE A 61 3.72 5.66 1.60
CA ILE A 61 3.10 6.05 2.86
C ILE A 61 2.21 4.90 3.29
N GLY A 62 2.64 4.16 4.31
CA GLY A 62 1.92 3.03 4.90
C GLY A 62 1.04 3.46 6.06
N GLY A 63 -0.26 3.13 6.01
CA GLY A 63 -1.18 3.33 7.12
C GLY A 63 -1.41 2.03 7.87
N HIS A 64 -1.34 2.06 9.21
CA HIS A 64 -1.52 0.90 10.08
C HIS A 64 -2.54 1.19 11.18
N THR A 65 -3.22 0.13 11.65
CA THR A 65 -4.13 0.15 12.80
C THR A 65 -3.69 -0.87 13.84
N ASP A 66 -4.28 -0.79 15.02
CA ASP A 66 -4.29 -1.93 15.95
C ASP A 66 -5.31 -2.99 15.50
N SER A 67 -5.40 -4.09 16.25
CA SER A 67 -6.30 -5.21 15.96
C SER A 67 -7.73 -5.02 16.52
N GLN A 68 -8.09 -3.83 17.01
CA GLN A 68 -9.44 -3.59 17.51
C GLN A 68 -10.39 -3.30 16.35
N GLY A 69 -11.56 -3.96 16.38
CA GLY A 69 -12.59 -3.78 15.37
C GLY A 69 -12.61 -4.88 14.33
N ARG A 70 -13.17 -4.56 13.15
CA ARG A 70 -13.24 -5.51 12.03
C ARG A 70 -12.09 -5.24 11.05
N GLU A 71 -11.41 -6.27 10.63
CA GLU A 71 -10.27 -6.21 9.70
C GLU A 71 -10.59 -5.35 8.46
N VAL A 72 -11.75 -5.55 7.83
CA VAL A 72 -12.16 -4.76 6.65
C VAL A 72 -12.23 -3.26 6.97
N MET A 73 -12.73 -2.90 8.16
CA MET A 73 -12.81 -1.50 8.58
C MET A 73 -11.42 -0.93 8.87
N ASN A 74 -10.55 -1.72 9.50
CA ASN A 74 -9.16 -1.34 9.76
C ASN A 74 -8.40 -1.14 8.45
N GLN A 75 -8.61 -2.00 7.46
CA GLN A 75 -8.04 -1.85 6.12
C GLN A 75 -8.50 -0.54 5.45
N GLN A 76 -9.79 -0.25 5.48
CA GLN A 76 -10.34 0.97 4.89
C GLN A 76 -9.85 2.23 5.62
N LEU A 77 -9.82 2.21 6.95
CA LEU A 77 -9.37 3.35 7.77
C LEU A 77 -7.90 3.65 7.54
N SER A 78 -7.05 2.62 7.52
CA SER A 78 -5.62 2.78 7.27
C SER A 78 -5.33 3.33 5.88
N GLN A 79 -6.05 2.84 4.85
CA GLN A 79 -5.96 3.36 3.49
C GLN A 79 -6.39 4.83 3.42
N ALA A 80 -7.51 5.18 4.06
CA ALA A 80 -7.99 6.55 4.09
C ALA A 80 -6.99 7.49 4.79
N ARG A 81 -6.37 7.06 5.89
CA ARG A 81 -5.35 7.82 6.61
C ARG A 81 -4.10 8.05 5.77
N ALA A 82 -3.57 7.01 5.15
CA ALA A 82 -2.43 7.13 4.24
C ALA A 82 -2.73 8.09 3.08
N GLN A 83 -3.93 8.01 2.52
CA GLN A 83 -4.38 8.91 1.45
C GLN A 83 -4.51 10.36 1.92
N THR A 84 -5.00 10.59 3.14
CA THR A 84 -5.07 11.95 3.72
C THR A 84 -3.67 12.54 3.88
N VAL A 85 -2.71 11.77 4.40
CA VAL A 85 -1.31 12.20 4.51
C VAL A 85 -0.74 12.59 3.15
N LEU A 86 -0.95 11.78 2.11
CA LEU A 86 -0.52 12.09 0.75
C LEU A 86 -1.15 13.39 0.23
N ASN A 87 -2.44 13.61 0.48
CA ASN A 87 -3.13 14.83 0.08
C ASN A 87 -2.61 16.06 0.83
N GLU A 88 -2.31 15.92 2.13
CA GLU A 88 -1.71 16.97 2.95
C GLU A 88 -0.32 17.39 2.43
N LEU A 89 0.50 16.43 1.97
CA LEU A 89 1.78 16.72 1.32
C LEU A 89 1.58 17.50 0.01
N ARG A 90 0.58 17.12 -0.80
CA ARG A 90 0.23 17.85 -2.03
C ARG A 90 -0.18 19.30 -1.75
N MET A 91 -1.04 19.50 -0.74
CA MET A 91 -1.46 20.86 -0.34
C MET A 91 -0.26 21.71 0.11
N ARG A 92 0.76 21.11 0.71
CA ARG A 92 2.02 21.72 1.09
C ARG A 92 3.03 21.86 -0.06
N ARG A 93 2.61 21.53 -1.28
CA ARG A 93 3.43 21.64 -2.51
C ARG A 93 4.67 20.73 -2.53
N VAL A 94 4.58 19.57 -1.91
CA VAL A 94 5.56 18.50 -2.06
C VAL A 94 5.35 17.82 -3.42
N LEU A 95 6.44 17.44 -4.11
CA LEU A 95 6.38 16.63 -5.32
C LEU A 95 5.98 15.20 -4.94
N THR A 96 4.76 14.79 -5.32
CA THR A 96 4.19 13.51 -4.91
C THR A 96 3.94 12.56 -6.08
N ALA A 97 4.50 12.83 -7.24
CA ALA A 97 4.28 12.00 -8.44
C ALA A 97 4.71 10.54 -8.23
N SER A 98 5.80 10.35 -7.49
CA SER A 98 6.38 9.04 -7.16
C SER A 98 6.10 8.58 -5.72
N ILE A 99 5.09 9.17 -5.06
CA ILE A 99 4.66 8.80 -3.71
C ILE A 99 3.31 8.08 -3.78
N THR A 100 3.24 6.89 -3.18
CA THR A 100 2.03 6.07 -3.10
C THR A 100 1.50 6.00 -1.67
N ALA A 101 0.19 5.82 -1.52
CA ALA A 101 -0.47 5.63 -0.22
C ALA A 101 -1.09 4.24 -0.15
N VAL A 102 -0.70 3.46 0.85
CA VAL A 102 -1.13 2.08 1.05
C VAL A 102 -1.65 1.89 2.47
N GLY A 103 -2.83 1.28 2.62
CA GLY A 103 -3.35 0.84 3.91
C GLY A 103 -2.98 -0.61 4.16
N TYR A 104 -2.42 -0.90 5.30
CA TYR A 104 -2.08 -2.25 5.75
C TYR A 104 -3.04 -2.77 6.82
N GLY A 105 -3.94 -1.91 7.34
CA GLY A 105 -4.82 -2.30 8.43
C GLY A 105 -4.02 -2.80 9.62
N GLU A 106 -4.44 -3.92 10.19
CA GLU A 106 -3.82 -4.58 11.34
C GLU A 106 -2.82 -5.68 10.96
N THR A 107 -2.52 -5.88 9.67
CA THR A 107 -1.75 -7.03 9.18
C THR A 107 -0.26 -6.97 9.47
N GLN A 108 0.26 -5.79 9.82
CA GLN A 108 1.69 -5.58 10.09
C GLN A 108 1.92 -4.92 11.47
N PRO A 109 1.63 -5.63 12.57
CA PRO A 109 1.88 -5.11 13.90
C PRO A 109 3.39 -5.03 14.17
N ILE A 110 3.83 -4.00 14.88
CA ILE A 110 5.21 -3.86 15.38
C ILE A 110 5.31 -4.15 16.87
N GLU A 111 4.18 -4.12 17.60
CA GLU A 111 4.08 -4.38 19.02
C GLU A 111 2.86 -5.25 19.34
N ASP A 112 2.80 -5.76 20.57
CA ASP A 112 1.72 -6.62 21.04
C ASP A 112 0.38 -5.88 21.13
N ASN A 113 -0.60 -6.31 20.35
CA ASN A 113 -1.97 -5.79 20.40
C ASN A 113 -2.73 -6.10 21.70
N GLY A 114 -2.19 -6.96 22.56
CA GLY A 114 -2.76 -7.28 23.87
C GLY A 114 -2.65 -6.15 24.88
N THR A 115 -1.71 -5.22 24.70
CA THR A 115 -1.50 -4.06 25.56
C THR A 115 -1.96 -2.76 24.90
N GLU A 116 -2.30 -1.74 25.70
CA GLU A 116 -2.68 -0.44 25.13
C GLU A 116 -1.45 0.25 24.51
N GLU A 117 -0.31 0.14 25.14
CA GLU A 117 0.95 0.69 24.63
C GLU A 117 1.31 0.09 23.27
N GLY A 118 1.14 -1.23 23.12
CA GLY A 118 1.40 -1.91 21.84
C GLY A 118 0.38 -1.52 20.76
N ARG A 119 -0.90 -1.42 21.11
CA ARG A 119 -1.92 -0.92 20.19
C ARG A 119 -1.62 0.51 19.73
N GLU A 120 -1.22 1.38 20.65
CA GLU A 120 -0.82 2.75 20.33
C GLU A 120 0.39 2.77 19.38
N ALA A 121 1.36 1.89 19.58
CA ALA A 121 2.50 1.75 18.67
C ALA A 121 2.06 1.29 17.27
N ASN A 122 1.09 0.37 17.21
CA ASN A 122 0.58 -0.15 15.94
C ASN A 122 -0.26 0.87 15.16
N ARG A 123 -0.94 1.82 15.82
CA ARG A 123 -1.64 2.96 15.18
C ARG A 123 -0.63 3.98 14.68
N ARG A 124 -0.10 3.79 13.47
CA ARG A 124 0.97 4.62 12.92
C ARG A 124 0.85 4.87 11.42
N ILE A 125 1.58 5.87 10.98
CA ILE A 125 1.90 6.10 9.55
C ILE A 125 3.40 5.87 9.39
N GLU A 126 3.77 5.11 8.38
CA GLU A 126 5.17 4.90 7.99
C GLU A 126 5.47 5.62 6.67
N PHE A 127 6.69 6.13 6.55
CA PHE A 127 7.25 6.63 5.31
C PHE A 127 8.42 5.73 4.94
N ARG A 128 8.30 5.04 3.82
CA ARG A 128 9.29 4.08 3.34
C ARG A 128 9.78 4.47 1.96
N VAL A 129 11.08 4.66 1.81
CA VAL A 129 11.69 4.85 0.49
C VAL A 129 11.69 3.53 -0.27
N ILE A 130 11.16 3.55 -1.48
CA ILE A 130 11.20 2.41 -2.39
C ILE A 130 12.44 2.57 -3.25
N LYS A 131 13.41 1.69 -3.04
CA LYS A 131 14.60 1.63 -3.89
C LYS A 131 14.20 1.02 -5.23
N PRO A 132 14.69 1.57 -6.35
CA PRO A 132 14.57 0.89 -7.63
C PRO A 132 15.18 -0.51 -7.48
N VAL A 133 14.43 -1.54 -7.86
CA VAL A 133 15.00 -2.88 -7.98
C VAL A 133 16.05 -2.78 -9.07
N GLU A 134 17.32 -2.88 -8.72
CA GLU A 134 18.36 -3.11 -9.72
C GLU A 134 18.01 -4.45 -10.36
N ILE A 135 17.47 -4.39 -11.58
CA ILE A 135 17.35 -5.56 -12.41
C ILE A 135 18.78 -5.95 -12.75
N VAL A 136 19.35 -6.88 -11.99
CA VAL A 136 20.54 -7.60 -12.41
C VAL A 136 20.08 -8.36 -13.66
N GLU A 137 20.37 -7.81 -14.83
CA GLU A 137 20.31 -8.58 -16.05
C GLU A 137 21.31 -9.72 -15.85
N GLU A 138 20.82 -10.88 -15.38
CA GLU A 138 21.54 -12.12 -15.59
C GLU A 138 21.69 -12.22 -17.10
N GLN A 139 22.89 -11.90 -17.55
CA GLN A 139 23.33 -12.23 -18.90
C GLN A 139 23.19 -13.75 -19.02
N THR A 140 22.01 -14.17 -19.48
CA THR A 140 21.82 -15.53 -20.00
C THR A 140 22.73 -15.60 -21.22
N THR A 141 23.92 -16.09 -21.00
CA THR A 141 24.84 -16.52 -22.04
C THR A 141 24.08 -17.54 -22.90
N LEU A 142 23.63 -17.05 -24.06
CA LEU A 142 23.18 -17.86 -25.18
C LEU A 142 24.40 -18.57 -25.77
N GLU A 143 24.98 -19.47 -25.01
CA GLU A 143 26.07 -20.31 -25.49
C GLU A 143 25.86 -21.73 -24.98
N SER A 144 24.90 -22.44 -25.56
CA SER A 144 24.79 -23.90 -25.58
C SER A 144 23.50 -24.36 -26.27
N LEU A 145 23.25 -24.02 -27.52
CA LEU A 145 22.34 -24.76 -28.37
C LEU A 145 22.89 -24.85 -29.81
N GLU A 146 24.09 -25.39 -29.96
CA GLU A 146 24.49 -26.03 -31.20
C GLU A 146 24.85 -27.48 -30.89
N GLY A 147 24.04 -28.40 -31.37
CA GLY A 147 24.40 -29.78 -31.46
C GLY A 147 23.38 -30.76 -30.90
N SER A 148 22.38 -31.08 -31.67
CA SER A 148 21.95 -32.47 -32.00
C SER A 148 20.67 -32.43 -32.82
N SER A 149 20.85 -32.46 -34.11
CA SER A 149 19.90 -33.05 -35.07
C SER A 149 20.01 -34.58 -34.98
N GLU A 150 18.87 -35.25 -34.90
CA GLU A 150 18.56 -36.55 -35.55
C GLU A 150 17.28 -37.10 -34.92
N GLU A 151 16.18 -37.01 -35.70
CA GLU A 151 15.48 -38.12 -36.38
C GLU A 151 14.75 -39.11 -35.46
N GLN A 152 13.46 -39.16 -35.54
CA GLN A 152 12.54 -40.22 -36.04
C GLN A 152 11.12 -39.95 -35.57
N SER A 153 10.22 -39.58 -36.48
CA SER A 153 9.12 -40.32 -37.12
C SER A 153 8.52 -41.46 -36.27
N ASP A 154 7.25 -41.37 -35.97
CA ASP A 154 6.14 -42.16 -36.52
C ASP A 154 4.87 -41.95 -35.67
N THR A 155 3.81 -41.57 -36.37
CA THR A 155 2.44 -42.08 -36.45
C THR A 155 1.81 -42.68 -35.18
N GLU A 156 0.63 -42.33 -34.83
CA GLU A 156 -0.72 -42.77 -35.24
C GLU A 156 -1.80 -42.06 -34.44
N GLU A 157 -2.70 -41.58 -35.13
CA GLU A 157 -4.13 -41.54 -35.21
C GLU A 157 -4.96 -42.16 -34.07
N ALA A 158 -6.08 -41.49 -33.96
CA ALA A 158 -7.45 -41.95 -33.69
C ALA A 158 -8.02 -41.54 -32.35
N ASP A 159 -9.01 -40.75 -32.47
CA ASP A 159 -10.47 -40.96 -32.51
C ASP A 159 -11.20 -40.79 -31.16
N GLY A 160 -12.12 -39.91 -31.19
CA GLY A 160 -13.48 -40.21 -30.85
C GLY A 160 -14.02 -39.67 -29.54
N GLN A 161 -14.85 -38.79 -29.72
CA GLN A 161 -16.28 -38.77 -29.43
C GLN A 161 -16.76 -37.86 -28.30
N ALA A 162 -17.65 -37.03 -28.77
CA ALA A 162 -18.57 -36.18 -28.06
C ALA A 162 -19.46 -36.94 -27.09
N ASP A 163 -19.89 -36.28 -26.02
CA ASP A 163 -21.26 -36.51 -25.53
C ASP A 163 -21.83 -35.21 -24.95
N GLU A 164 -23.01 -34.92 -25.44
CA GLU A 164 -23.92 -33.84 -25.11
C GLU A 164 -24.76 -34.23 -23.86
N GLY A 165 -25.31 -33.25 -23.21
CA GLY A 165 -26.47 -33.43 -22.33
C GLY A 165 -26.50 -32.44 -21.20
N ALA A 166 -27.24 -31.46 -21.32
CA ALA A 166 -28.65 -31.17 -21.17
C ALA A 166 -28.95 -30.43 -19.88
N GLU A 167 -29.41 -29.25 -20.05
CA GLU A 167 -30.57 -28.53 -19.52
C GLU A 167 -31.09 -28.86 -18.08
N GLY A 168 -31.34 -27.83 -17.33
CA GLY A 168 -32.09 -27.84 -16.09
C GLY A 168 -32.42 -26.44 -15.60
N SER A 169 -33.42 -25.86 -16.20
CA SER A 169 -34.16 -24.67 -15.79
C SER A 169 -34.82 -24.87 -14.42
N GLY A 170 -34.89 -23.82 -13.64
CA GLY A 170 -35.65 -23.78 -12.39
C GLY A 170 -35.86 -22.35 -11.94
N ASP A 171 -36.83 -21.75 -12.53
CA ASP A 171 -37.60 -20.56 -12.14
C ASP A 171 -38.23 -20.79 -10.75
N GLU A 172 -38.23 -19.81 -9.88
CA GLU A 172 -39.44 -19.42 -9.12
C GLU A 172 -39.21 -18.11 -8.35
N ALA A 173 -40.11 -17.24 -8.67
CA ALA A 173 -40.40 -15.97 -8.03
C ALA A 173 -41.20 -16.17 -6.74
N GLY A 174 -41.08 -15.25 -5.80
CA GLY A 174 -41.93 -15.11 -4.62
C GLY A 174 -41.68 -13.75 -3.99
N GLU A 175 -42.35 -12.83 -4.38
CA GLU A 175 -43.39 -11.89 -3.97
C GLU A 175 -43.28 -11.39 -2.54
N ALA A 176 -43.29 -10.10 -2.51
CA ALA A 176 -43.65 -9.06 -1.56
C ALA A 176 -44.53 -9.43 -0.38
N GLU A 177 -44.28 -8.78 0.79
CA GLU A 177 -45.37 -8.18 1.55
C GLU A 177 -44.90 -6.92 2.30
N GLU A 178 -45.68 -5.91 2.09
CA GLU A 178 -45.74 -4.64 2.79
C GLU A 178 -46.21 -4.86 4.24
N GLY A 179 -45.72 -4.01 5.12
CA GLY A 179 -46.25 -3.86 6.45
C GLY A 179 -46.00 -2.44 6.95
N ALA A 180 -46.89 -1.55 6.59
CA ALA A 180 -46.98 -0.19 7.08
C ALA A 180 -47.72 -0.14 8.43
N ALA A 181 -47.57 1.03 9.08
CA ALA A 181 -48.38 1.61 10.16
C ALA A 181 -47.91 1.26 11.60
N ASP A 182 -47.89 2.11 12.54
CA ASP A 182 -48.52 3.40 12.85
C ASP A 182 -48.05 3.80 14.25
N ALA A 183 -47.87 5.08 14.41
CA ALA A 183 -48.02 5.98 15.57
C ALA A 183 -47.95 5.49 17.04
N ALA A 184 -47.20 6.15 17.85
CA ALA A 184 -47.57 6.99 18.99
C ALA A 184 -46.32 7.68 19.58
#